data_015db8fc7f75fb48f532e6f3d685f647
#
_entry.id   015db8fc7f75fb48f532e6f3d685f647
#
_cell.length_a   1.000
_cell.length_b   1.000
_cell.length_c   1.000
_cell.angle_alpha   90.00
_cell.angle_beta   90.00
_cell.angle_gamma   90.00
#
_symmetry.space_group_name_H-M   'P 1'
#
loop_
_entity.id
_entity.type
_entity.pdbx_description
1 polymer ?
#
loop_
_entity_poly.entity_id
_entity_poly.type
_entity_poly.pdbx_seq_one_letter_code
_entity_poly.pdbx_strand_id
1 'polypeptide(L)'
;MATILAELRATGFGGVIVIVNYYSLDYSDPAGTGVTQLLNQAITAPAQAFGAVVADVFTAFQKAVANPLVGGKTCNAGLLNADPQNQALCDVHPSQSGQQLIAKTIARAYQAASW
;
A
#
# COMPACT_ATOMS: atom_id res chain seq x y z
N MET A 1 -2.17 7.81 -13.30
CA MET A 1 -0.93 6.97 -13.19
C MET A 1 -0.26 6.71 -14.52
N ALA A 2 -0.98 6.37 -15.57
CA ALA A 2 -0.38 6.12 -16.90
C ALA A 2 0.47 7.30 -17.41
N THR A 3 -0.01 8.53 -17.25
CA THR A 3 0.74 9.74 -17.64
C THR A 3 2.06 9.87 -16.91
N ILE A 4 2.07 9.62 -15.60
CA ILE A 4 3.29 9.66 -14.78
C ILE A 4 4.29 8.62 -15.26
N LEU A 5 3.85 7.40 -15.50
CA LEU A 5 4.71 6.31 -15.97
C LEU A 5 5.27 6.59 -17.36
N ALA A 6 4.44 7.11 -18.26
CA ALA A 6 4.85 7.50 -19.60
C ALA A 6 5.92 8.60 -19.56
N GLU A 7 5.73 9.62 -18.73
CA GLU A 7 6.70 10.70 -18.56
C GLU A 7 8.03 10.20 -18.00
N LEU A 8 8.00 9.32 -16.99
CA LEU A 8 9.21 8.73 -16.43
C LEU A 8 9.98 7.93 -17.49
N ARG A 9 9.30 7.12 -18.29
CA ARG A 9 9.95 6.37 -19.38
C ARG A 9 10.46 7.26 -20.50
N ALA A 10 9.76 8.35 -20.80
CA ALA A 10 10.15 9.32 -21.82
C ALA A 10 11.47 10.05 -21.49
N THR A 11 11.86 10.10 -20.22
CA THR A 11 13.18 10.62 -19.82
C THR A 11 14.35 9.72 -20.21
N GLY A 12 14.07 8.52 -20.70
CA GLY A 12 15.09 7.50 -20.99
C GLY A 12 15.40 6.61 -19.79
N PHE A 13 14.70 6.79 -18.65
CA PHE A 13 14.92 5.94 -17.48
C PHE A 13 14.47 4.50 -17.76
N GLY A 14 15.42 3.57 -17.80
CA GLY A 14 15.19 2.15 -18.04
C GLY A 14 15.20 1.29 -16.79
N GLY A 15 15.32 1.90 -15.61
CA GLY A 15 15.39 1.19 -14.33
C GLY A 15 14.05 0.69 -13.81
N VAL A 16 14.08 0.07 -12.64
CA VAL A 16 12.89 -0.45 -11.97
C VAL A 16 12.03 0.71 -11.45
N ILE A 17 10.76 0.68 -11.80
CA ILE A 17 9.73 1.55 -11.22
C ILE A 17 8.85 0.68 -10.34
N VAL A 18 8.68 1.07 -9.08
CA VAL A 18 7.80 0.40 -8.13
C VAL A 18 6.60 1.30 -7.84
N ILE A 19 5.41 0.79 -8.10
CA ILE A 19 4.16 1.44 -7.73
C ILE A 19 3.73 0.86 -6.38
N VAL A 20 3.40 1.73 -5.43
CA VAL A 20 2.90 1.31 -4.11
C VAL A 20 1.40 1.53 -4.10
N ASN A 21 0.63 0.49 -3.82
CA ASN A 21 -0.81 0.60 -3.67
C ASN A 21 -1.20 0.95 -2.22
N TYR A 22 -2.47 1.29 -2.01
CA TYR A 22 -2.96 1.73 -0.70
C TYR A 22 -3.47 0.56 0.14
N TYR A 23 -3.30 0.68 1.46
CA TYR A 23 -3.90 -0.19 2.47
C TYR A 23 -5.32 0.29 2.82
N SER A 24 -6.17 -0.62 3.31
CA SER A 24 -7.43 -0.27 3.92
C SER A 24 -7.22 0.16 5.38
N LEU A 25 -8.01 1.12 5.83
CA LEU A 25 -8.00 1.55 7.24
C LEU A 25 -8.71 0.52 8.13
N ASP A 26 -9.68 -0.18 7.58
CA ASP A 26 -10.45 -1.20 8.28
C ASP A 26 -10.87 -2.30 7.30
N TYR A 27 -10.19 -3.43 7.35
CA TYR A 27 -10.49 -4.58 6.48
C TYR A 27 -11.78 -5.31 6.89
N SER A 28 -12.33 -4.99 8.06
CA SER A 28 -13.64 -5.50 8.48
C SER A 28 -14.81 -4.69 7.91
N ASP A 29 -14.52 -3.54 7.30
CA ASP A 29 -15.49 -2.72 6.58
C ASP A 29 -15.45 -3.05 5.08
N PRO A 30 -16.44 -3.82 4.55
CA PRO A 30 -16.44 -4.19 3.13
C PRO A 30 -16.55 -2.99 2.19
N ALA A 31 -17.30 -1.97 2.56
CA ALA A 31 -17.52 -0.80 1.72
C ALA A 31 -16.24 0.03 1.57
N GLY A 32 -15.58 0.37 2.69
CA GLY A 32 -14.33 1.12 2.67
C GLY A 32 -13.20 0.36 2.01
N THR A 33 -13.09 -0.94 2.29
CA THR A 33 -12.09 -1.81 1.66
C THR A 33 -12.34 -1.94 0.15
N GLY A 34 -13.62 -2.03 -0.28
CA GLY A 34 -13.97 -2.08 -1.70
C GLY A 34 -13.58 -0.80 -2.44
N VAL A 35 -13.77 0.37 -1.83
CA VAL A 35 -13.33 1.65 -2.42
C VAL A 35 -11.81 1.68 -2.56
N THR A 36 -11.07 1.23 -1.55
CA THR A 36 -9.61 1.13 -1.60
C THR A 36 -9.15 0.21 -2.73
N GLN A 37 -9.82 -0.93 -2.91
CA GLN A 37 -9.51 -1.86 -4.00
C GLN A 37 -9.74 -1.24 -5.37
N LEU A 38 -10.84 -0.49 -5.56
CA LEU A 38 -11.10 0.22 -6.82
C LEU A 38 -10.02 1.27 -7.12
N LEU A 39 -9.61 2.03 -6.10
CA LEU A 39 -8.49 2.98 -6.24
C LEU A 39 -7.21 2.25 -6.64
N ASN A 40 -6.91 1.14 -5.98
CA ASN A 40 -5.71 0.37 -6.27
C ASN A 40 -5.72 -0.20 -7.70
N GLN A 41 -6.86 -0.65 -8.20
CA GLN A 41 -6.98 -1.08 -9.58
C GLN A 41 -6.66 0.04 -10.57
N ALA A 42 -7.17 1.24 -10.32
CA ALA A 42 -6.88 2.41 -11.16
C ALA A 42 -5.39 2.80 -11.13
N ILE A 43 -4.76 2.73 -9.95
CA ILE A 43 -3.35 3.07 -9.77
C ILE A 43 -2.45 2.04 -10.47
N THR A 44 -2.77 0.75 -10.35
CA THR A 44 -1.86 -0.33 -10.77
C THR A 44 -2.13 -0.86 -12.17
N ALA A 45 -3.31 -0.58 -12.75
CA ALA A 45 -3.69 -1.07 -14.08
C ALA A 45 -2.64 -0.80 -15.17
N PRO A 46 -1.99 0.39 -15.26
CA PRO A 46 -1.00 0.66 -16.30
C PRO A 46 0.39 0.11 -16.01
N ALA A 47 0.63 -0.51 -14.85
CA ALA A 47 1.98 -0.91 -14.44
C ALA A 47 2.66 -1.81 -15.47
N GLN A 48 1.98 -2.84 -15.94
CA GLN A 48 2.54 -3.81 -16.87
C GLN A 48 2.97 -3.16 -18.19
N ALA A 49 2.14 -2.25 -18.73
CA ALA A 49 2.42 -1.59 -20.01
C ALA A 49 3.70 -0.75 -19.97
N PHE A 50 4.11 -0.27 -18.81
CA PHE A 50 5.30 0.56 -18.64
C PHE A 50 6.45 -0.18 -17.94
N GLY A 51 6.34 -1.50 -17.77
CA GLY A 51 7.36 -2.29 -17.09
C GLY A 51 7.57 -1.94 -15.64
N ALA A 52 6.53 -1.41 -14.97
CA ALA A 52 6.54 -1.15 -13.55
C ALA A 52 6.07 -2.38 -12.77
N VAL A 53 6.52 -2.52 -11.53
CA VAL A 53 6.08 -3.56 -10.61
C VAL A 53 5.27 -2.95 -9.47
N VAL A 54 4.41 -3.74 -8.86
CA VAL A 54 3.54 -3.28 -7.78
C VAL A 54 4.05 -3.84 -6.45
N ALA A 55 4.28 -2.94 -5.49
CA ALA A 55 4.42 -3.30 -4.09
C ALA A 55 3.02 -3.35 -3.47
N ASP A 56 2.53 -4.56 -3.23
CA ASP A 56 1.15 -4.80 -2.79
C ASP A 56 1.01 -4.61 -1.28
N VAL A 57 1.01 -3.36 -0.87
CA VAL A 57 0.84 -2.95 0.53
C VAL A 57 -0.56 -3.30 1.04
N PHE A 58 -1.57 -3.25 0.17
CA PHE A 58 -2.93 -3.65 0.54
C PHE A 58 -2.97 -5.07 1.13
N THR A 59 -2.39 -6.03 0.41
CA THR A 59 -2.36 -7.44 0.88
C THR A 59 -1.43 -7.61 2.09
N ALA A 60 -0.31 -6.90 2.15
CA ALA A 60 0.60 -6.97 3.29
C ALA A 60 -0.08 -6.53 4.59
N PHE A 61 -0.82 -5.42 4.54
CA PHE A 61 -1.59 -4.94 5.70
C PHE A 61 -2.75 -5.89 6.02
N GLN A 62 -3.46 -6.40 5.01
CA GLN A 62 -4.53 -7.36 5.20
C GLN A 62 -4.07 -8.60 5.99
N LYS A 63 -2.91 -9.13 5.65
CA LYS A 63 -2.31 -10.26 6.37
C LYS A 63 -1.92 -9.90 7.81
N ALA A 64 -1.38 -8.71 8.01
CA ALA A 64 -0.98 -8.24 9.33
C ALA A 64 -2.16 -8.07 10.29
N VAL A 65 -3.35 -7.75 9.77
CA VAL A 65 -4.56 -7.54 10.58
C VAL A 65 -5.48 -8.76 10.65
N ALA A 66 -5.07 -9.88 10.05
CA ALA A 66 -5.88 -11.11 10.01
C ALA A 66 -6.02 -11.80 11.37
N ASN A 67 -5.23 -11.43 12.38
CA ASN A 67 -5.34 -11.95 13.73
C ASN A 67 -6.72 -11.59 14.31
N PRO A 68 -7.49 -12.56 14.84
CA PRO A 68 -8.81 -12.30 15.43
C PRO A 68 -8.81 -11.24 16.54
N LEU A 69 -7.71 -11.08 17.27
CA LEU A 69 -7.58 -10.05 18.31
C LEU A 69 -7.53 -8.64 17.74
N VAL A 70 -7.13 -8.48 16.51
CA VAL A 70 -7.07 -7.19 15.80
C VAL A 70 -8.38 -6.90 15.08
N GLY A 71 -9.09 -7.93 14.65
CA GLY A 71 -10.41 -7.81 14.02
C GLY A 71 -10.42 -7.11 12.67
N GLY A 72 -9.33 -7.17 11.91
CA GLY A 72 -9.22 -6.55 10.60
C GLY A 72 -8.92 -5.05 10.62
N LYS A 73 -8.79 -4.45 11.81
CA LYS A 73 -8.62 -3.00 11.96
C LYS A 73 -7.13 -2.62 11.96
N THR A 74 -6.73 -1.85 10.99
CA THR A 74 -5.34 -1.39 10.81
C THR A 74 -4.85 -0.58 12.02
N CYS A 75 -5.73 0.23 12.61
CA CYS A 75 -5.44 0.96 13.85
C CYS A 75 -5.12 0.01 15.01
N ASN A 76 -5.92 -1.03 15.20
CA ASN A 76 -5.74 -1.98 16.30
C ASN A 76 -4.45 -2.82 16.17
N ALA A 77 -3.96 -2.97 14.96
CA ALA A 77 -2.70 -3.65 14.70
C ALA A 77 -1.46 -2.78 14.99
N GLY A 78 -1.65 -1.52 15.37
CA GLY A 78 -0.55 -0.60 15.61
C GLY A 78 0.12 -0.08 14.34
N LEU A 79 -0.54 -0.19 13.18
CA LEU A 79 0.02 0.20 11.88
C LEU A 79 -0.28 1.64 11.50
N LEU A 80 -1.16 2.32 12.24
CA LEU A 80 -1.49 3.74 12.04
C LEU A 80 -1.05 4.57 13.24
N ASN A 81 -0.77 5.85 13.01
CA ASN A 81 -0.48 6.78 14.09
C ASN A 81 -1.71 7.02 14.96
N ALA A 82 -1.51 7.10 16.27
CA ALA A 82 -2.56 7.55 17.18
C ALA A 82 -2.97 9.00 16.86
N ASP A 83 -4.26 9.27 16.94
CA ASP A 83 -4.76 10.63 16.82
C ASP A 83 -4.23 11.48 17.98
N PRO A 84 -3.57 12.61 17.72
CA PRO A 84 -3.04 13.47 18.79
C PRO A 84 -4.11 13.99 19.77
N GLN A 85 -5.35 14.13 19.28
CA GLN A 85 -6.47 14.65 20.09
C GLN A 85 -7.26 13.55 20.80
N ASN A 86 -7.19 12.32 20.31
CA ASN A 86 -7.84 11.16 20.90
C ASN A 86 -7.03 9.90 20.62
N GLN A 87 -6.18 9.52 21.57
CA GLN A 87 -5.26 8.37 21.43
C GLN A 87 -5.96 7.02 21.30
N ALA A 88 -7.27 6.93 21.60
CA ALA A 88 -8.06 5.73 21.36
C ALA A 88 -8.39 5.53 19.87
N LEU A 89 -8.20 6.56 19.06
CA LEU A 89 -8.39 6.55 17.60
C LEU A 89 -7.04 6.67 16.90
N CYS A 90 -7.03 6.39 15.61
CA CYS A 90 -5.87 6.61 14.76
C CYS A 90 -6.20 7.64 13.68
N ASP A 91 -5.16 8.34 13.20
CA ASP A 91 -5.27 9.06 11.94
C ASP A 91 -5.02 8.08 10.76
N VAL A 92 -5.02 8.61 9.53
CA VAL A 92 -4.87 7.77 8.31
C VAL A 92 -3.41 7.49 7.95
N HIS A 93 -2.45 8.09 8.65
CA HIS A 93 -1.04 7.96 8.33
C HIS A 93 -0.42 6.73 9.00
N PRO A 94 0.50 6.04 8.31
CA PRO A 94 1.14 4.87 8.88
C PRO A 94 2.03 5.23 10.07
N SER A 95 1.96 4.41 11.12
CA SER A 95 2.91 4.45 12.23
C SER A 95 4.31 4.02 11.78
N GLN A 96 5.27 4.07 12.68
CA GLN A 96 6.61 3.52 12.41
C GLN A 96 6.52 2.05 11.98
N SER A 97 5.71 1.24 12.66
CA SER A 97 5.50 -0.16 12.26
C SER A 97 4.83 -0.29 10.90
N GLY A 98 3.85 0.56 10.60
CA GLY A 98 3.23 0.61 9.28
C GLY A 98 4.22 1.00 8.18
N GLN A 99 5.05 2.00 8.43
CA GLN A 99 6.10 2.41 7.49
C GLN A 99 7.12 1.31 7.25
N GLN A 100 7.51 0.57 8.29
CA GLN A 100 8.42 -0.57 8.15
C GLN A 100 7.81 -1.68 7.29
N LEU A 101 6.52 -1.96 7.45
CA LEU A 101 5.83 -2.95 6.63
C LEU A 101 5.75 -2.52 5.16
N ILE A 102 5.47 -1.24 4.92
CA ILE A 102 5.50 -0.66 3.57
C ILE A 102 6.91 -0.80 2.96
N ALA A 103 7.94 -0.42 3.70
CA ALA A 103 9.32 -0.48 3.22
C ALA A 103 9.74 -1.92 2.86
N LYS A 104 9.39 -2.89 3.69
CA LYS A 104 9.65 -4.31 3.39
C LYS A 104 8.92 -4.78 2.13
N THR A 105 7.69 -4.35 1.94
CA THR A 105 6.89 -4.71 0.76
C THR A 105 7.51 -4.12 -0.51
N ILE A 106 7.95 -2.87 -0.46
CA ILE A 106 8.66 -2.21 -1.57
C ILE A 106 9.97 -2.93 -1.87
N ALA A 107 10.78 -3.24 -0.85
CA ALA A 107 12.05 -3.91 -1.03
C ALA A 107 11.89 -5.28 -1.71
N ARG A 108 10.89 -6.05 -1.30
CA ARG A 108 10.58 -7.36 -1.92
C ARG A 108 10.17 -7.22 -3.39
N ALA A 109 9.32 -6.25 -3.70
CA ALA A 109 8.89 -5.98 -5.07
C ALA A 109 10.09 -5.57 -5.95
N TYR A 110 10.94 -4.70 -5.44
CA TYR A 110 12.16 -4.27 -6.13
C TYR A 110 13.12 -5.44 -6.37
N GLN A 111 13.38 -6.25 -5.36
CA GLN A 111 14.28 -7.40 -5.48
C GLN A 111 13.76 -8.42 -6.50
N ALA A 112 12.47 -8.69 -6.50
CA ALA A 112 11.86 -9.60 -7.48
C ALA A 112 11.96 -9.07 -8.92
N ALA A 113 11.94 -7.76 -9.10
CA ALA A 113 12.03 -7.12 -10.41
C ALA A 113 13.48 -6.95 -10.93
N SER A 114 14.46 -7.04 -10.03
CA SER A 114 15.89 -6.78 -10.36
C SER A 114 16.62 -7.98 -10.94
N TRP A 115 15.98 -9.15 -11.01
CA TRP A 115 16.56 -10.42 -11.49
C TRP A 115 16.21 -10.73 -12.93
#